data_e54637f5ca8722a7cb28398dc2c328b0
#
_entry.id   e54637f5ca8722a7cb28398dc2c328b0
#
_cell.length_a   1.000
_cell.length_b   1.000
_cell.length_c   1.000
_cell.angle_alpha   90.00
_cell.angle_beta   90.00
_cell.angle_gamma   90.00
#
_symmetry.space_group_name_H-M   'P 1'
#
loop_
_entity.id
_entity.type
_entity.pdbx_description
1 polymer ?
#
loop_
_entity_poly.entity_id
_entity_poly.type
_entity_poly.pdbx_seq_one_letter_code
_entity_poly.pdbx_strand_id
1 'polypeptide(L)'
;DSWKGLRELEGKAHEFWLTQPYREYHGHSLNLNVTGDYVFQSKNSKEGYILNYAENSKYCQFTTVPGVKDCMDYSGWGNNVELVYESTNVGAGASNVKFSGFCFPDVSNIEYSWWCINGKNNFGCVNLKRKNYSILNKEYSKEEYEKLKKEIIEDMKNNPYVDGEGIAWTYGEFFKPGFSKFAYNKSNAIRFFPKDKEQVLNEGYAWDDAESSNPSPSINSSQLPDTLEETSDAVLDEIIECGECKRSYRIVKGELLLLRKMGLPVPHECPKCRESGRFNRMTKPGMHHRNCAKCEAPIYTPYAPDRPEIVYCVKCYQGEFA
;
A
#
# COMPACT_ATOMS: atom_id res chain seq x y z
N ASP A 1 -25.31 11.64 -17.76
CA ASP A 1 -24.65 12.97 -17.72
C ASP A 1 -25.04 13.85 -16.52
N SER A 2 -25.84 13.33 -15.56
CA SER A 2 -26.17 14.01 -14.32
C SER A 2 -25.51 13.36 -13.10
N TRP A 3 -25.22 14.15 -12.06
CA TRP A 3 -24.65 13.64 -10.82
C TRP A 3 -25.57 12.62 -10.12
N LYS A 4 -26.86 12.93 -10.01
CA LYS A 4 -27.86 12.01 -9.44
C LYS A 4 -27.96 10.71 -10.23
N GLY A 5 -28.00 10.79 -11.55
CA GLY A 5 -28.04 9.61 -12.43
C GLY A 5 -26.82 8.71 -12.28
N LEU A 6 -25.61 9.30 -12.13
CA LEU A 6 -24.39 8.51 -11.86
C LEU A 6 -24.47 7.81 -10.51
N ARG A 7 -24.94 8.45 -9.46
CA ARG A 7 -25.07 7.83 -8.13
C ARG A 7 -26.11 6.72 -8.10
N GLU A 8 -27.23 6.94 -8.76
CA GLU A 8 -28.28 5.91 -8.91
C GLU A 8 -27.75 4.68 -9.68
N LEU A 9 -27.03 4.92 -10.78
CA LEU A 9 -26.40 3.85 -11.55
C LEU A 9 -25.34 3.09 -10.75
N GLU A 10 -24.50 3.79 -9.99
CA GLU A 10 -23.52 3.15 -9.09
C GLU A 10 -24.21 2.23 -8.05
N GLY A 11 -25.30 2.69 -7.44
CA GLY A 11 -26.08 1.88 -6.51
C GLY A 11 -26.62 0.61 -7.16
N LYS A 12 -27.30 0.74 -8.29
CA LYS A 12 -27.82 -0.40 -9.07
C LYS A 12 -26.74 -1.37 -9.51
N ALA A 13 -25.60 -0.85 -9.96
CA ALA A 13 -24.45 -1.68 -10.34
C ALA A 13 -23.89 -2.46 -9.14
N HIS A 14 -23.78 -1.81 -7.99
CA HIS A 14 -23.31 -2.47 -6.77
C HIS A 14 -24.27 -3.59 -6.32
N GLU A 15 -25.57 -3.34 -6.28
CA GLU A 15 -26.58 -4.34 -5.98
C GLU A 15 -26.50 -5.53 -6.95
N PHE A 16 -26.40 -5.25 -8.25
CA PHE A 16 -26.23 -6.29 -9.26
C PHE A 16 -24.97 -7.12 -9.03
N TRP A 17 -23.83 -6.49 -8.75
CA TRP A 17 -22.59 -7.23 -8.51
C TRP A 17 -22.67 -8.13 -7.29
N LEU A 18 -23.38 -7.76 -6.24
CA LEU A 18 -23.59 -8.64 -5.09
C LEU A 18 -24.42 -9.89 -5.39
N THR A 19 -25.16 -9.92 -6.49
CA THR A 19 -25.85 -11.13 -6.97
C THR A 19 -24.96 -12.08 -7.77
N GLN A 20 -23.76 -11.62 -8.18
CA GLN A 20 -22.83 -12.39 -8.99
C GLN A 20 -21.77 -13.07 -8.10
N PRO A 21 -21.33 -14.27 -8.47
CA PRO A 21 -20.23 -14.91 -7.72
C PRO A 21 -18.91 -14.21 -7.97
N TYR A 22 -18.15 -14.07 -6.91
CA TYR A 22 -16.76 -13.60 -6.93
C TYR A 22 -15.80 -14.77 -6.89
N ARG A 23 -14.69 -14.65 -7.61
CA ARG A 23 -13.60 -15.59 -7.50
C ARG A 23 -12.94 -15.46 -6.11
N GLU A 24 -12.42 -16.54 -5.57
CA GLU A 24 -11.82 -16.57 -4.22
C GLU A 24 -10.66 -15.58 -4.00
N TYR A 25 -10.04 -15.07 -5.04
CA TYR A 25 -9.08 -13.96 -4.99
C TYR A 25 -8.95 -13.27 -6.36
N HIS A 26 -8.50 -12.01 -6.38
CA HIS A 26 -8.15 -11.31 -7.60
C HIS A 26 -6.76 -11.78 -8.08
N GLY A 27 -6.70 -12.37 -9.25
CA GLY A 27 -5.45 -12.90 -9.77
C GLY A 27 -5.54 -13.36 -11.21
N HIS A 28 -4.43 -13.83 -11.75
CA HIS A 28 -4.29 -14.27 -13.14
C HIS A 28 -4.23 -15.80 -13.26
N SER A 29 -4.66 -16.34 -14.41
CA SER A 29 -4.61 -17.77 -14.72
C SER A 29 -3.19 -18.34 -14.79
N LEU A 30 -2.17 -17.49 -15.00
CA LEU A 30 -0.76 -17.88 -15.03
C LEU A 30 -0.10 -17.95 -13.64
N ASN A 31 -0.87 -17.82 -12.56
CA ASN A 31 -0.38 -18.05 -11.22
C ASN A 31 -0.17 -19.53 -10.95
N LEU A 32 0.93 -19.90 -10.29
CA LEU A 32 1.23 -21.26 -9.87
C LEU A 32 1.57 -21.30 -8.37
N ASN A 33 0.78 -22.01 -7.59
CA ASN A 33 1.00 -22.20 -6.15
C ASN A 33 1.13 -20.86 -5.39
N VAL A 34 0.14 -19.98 -5.55
CA VAL A 34 0.10 -18.67 -4.89
C VAL A 34 -1.06 -18.56 -3.91
N THR A 35 -0.91 -17.70 -2.89
CA THR A 35 -2.01 -17.20 -2.06
C THR A 35 -1.87 -15.68 -1.92
N GLY A 36 -2.99 -15.00 -1.70
CA GLY A 36 -3.00 -13.54 -1.60
C GLY A 36 -4.09 -12.93 -2.46
N ASP A 37 -4.03 -11.61 -2.63
CA ASP A 37 -4.97 -10.87 -3.45
C ASP A 37 -4.28 -9.92 -4.43
N TYR A 38 -4.88 -9.68 -5.59
CA TYR A 38 -4.26 -8.96 -6.71
C TYR A 38 -2.88 -9.54 -7.09
N VAL A 39 -2.80 -10.88 -7.17
CA VAL A 39 -1.57 -11.59 -7.52
C VAL A 39 -1.60 -11.99 -8.98
N PHE A 40 -0.59 -11.57 -9.75
CA PHE A 40 -0.51 -11.79 -11.19
C PHE A 40 0.82 -12.42 -11.58
N GLN A 41 0.77 -13.42 -12.47
CA GLN A 41 1.92 -14.06 -13.10
C GLN A 41 3.04 -14.44 -12.13
N SER A 42 2.65 -14.94 -10.96
CA SER A 42 3.53 -15.25 -9.85
C SER A 42 3.59 -16.75 -9.56
N LYS A 43 4.69 -17.20 -8.97
CA LYS A 43 4.94 -18.61 -8.69
C LYS A 43 5.46 -18.82 -7.27
N ASN A 44 4.94 -19.85 -6.59
CA ASN A 44 5.36 -20.21 -5.23
C ASN A 44 5.35 -19.05 -4.23
N SER A 45 4.44 -18.09 -4.41
CA SER A 45 4.39 -16.89 -3.57
C SER A 45 3.14 -16.92 -2.68
N LYS A 46 3.31 -16.56 -1.40
CA LYS A 46 2.28 -16.70 -0.38
C LYS A 46 2.01 -15.36 0.31
N GLU A 47 0.74 -15.16 0.69
CA GLU A 47 0.29 -13.97 1.42
C GLU A 47 0.67 -12.66 0.71
N GLY A 48 0.58 -12.66 -0.65
CA GLY A 48 0.88 -11.49 -1.47
C GLY A 48 -0.29 -10.52 -1.55
N TYR A 49 0.01 -9.21 -1.63
CA TYR A 49 -1.00 -8.20 -1.90
C TYR A 49 -0.51 -7.21 -2.95
N ILE A 50 -1.20 -7.14 -4.10
CA ILE A 50 -0.75 -6.40 -5.28
C ILE A 50 0.67 -6.86 -5.67
N LEU A 51 0.77 -8.09 -6.14
CA LEU A 51 2.02 -8.77 -6.42
C LEU A 51 2.09 -9.17 -7.89
N ASN A 52 3.10 -8.69 -8.60
CA ASN A 52 3.32 -8.98 -10.01
C ASN A 52 4.67 -9.66 -10.25
N TYR A 53 4.66 -10.75 -11.03
CA TYR A 53 5.87 -11.48 -11.47
C TYR A 53 6.82 -11.83 -10.31
N ALA A 54 6.27 -12.31 -9.20
CA ALA A 54 7.04 -12.72 -8.05
C ALA A 54 7.28 -14.23 -8.05
N GLU A 55 8.45 -14.63 -7.59
CA GLU A 55 8.83 -16.04 -7.42
C GLU A 55 9.35 -16.29 -6.00
N ASN A 56 8.91 -17.40 -5.38
CA ASN A 56 9.34 -17.86 -4.06
C ASN A 56 9.28 -16.77 -2.97
N SER A 57 8.28 -15.92 -3.02
CA SER A 57 8.19 -14.75 -2.13
C SER A 57 7.01 -14.86 -1.17
N LYS A 58 7.14 -14.27 0.04
CA LYS A 58 6.12 -14.36 1.08
C LYS A 58 5.92 -13.03 1.78
N TYR A 59 4.67 -12.71 2.12
CA TYR A 59 4.31 -11.45 2.80
C TYR A 59 4.79 -10.19 2.05
N CYS A 60 4.85 -10.27 0.71
CA CYS A 60 5.25 -9.14 -0.11
C CYS A 60 4.02 -8.36 -0.58
N GLN A 61 4.15 -7.03 -0.66
CA GLN A 61 3.05 -6.17 -1.09
C GLN A 61 3.53 -5.00 -1.95
N PHE A 62 2.63 -4.54 -2.85
CA PHE A 62 2.88 -3.43 -3.76
C PHE A 62 4.10 -3.63 -4.67
N THR A 63 4.40 -4.86 -5.05
CA THR A 63 5.47 -5.17 -5.98
C THR A 63 4.92 -5.16 -7.40
N THR A 64 4.85 -3.98 -7.99
CA THR A 64 4.17 -3.73 -9.27
C THR A 64 5.06 -3.84 -10.49
N VAL A 65 6.39 -3.89 -10.30
CA VAL A 65 7.39 -4.01 -11.36
C VAL A 65 8.02 -5.41 -11.35
N PRO A 66 8.18 -6.06 -12.52
CA PRO A 66 8.65 -7.44 -12.63
C PRO A 66 10.03 -7.72 -11.99
N GLY A 67 10.23 -8.99 -11.61
CA GLY A 67 11.51 -9.49 -11.11
C GLY A 67 11.66 -9.37 -9.60
N VAL A 68 10.73 -9.96 -8.85
CA VAL A 68 10.81 -10.11 -7.40
C VAL A 68 11.05 -11.58 -7.10
N LYS A 69 12.17 -11.91 -6.48
CA LYS A 69 12.56 -13.30 -6.24
C LYS A 69 13.14 -13.50 -4.83
N ASP A 70 12.71 -14.59 -4.19
CA ASP A 70 13.21 -15.00 -2.88
C ASP A 70 13.14 -13.86 -1.83
N CYS A 71 11.99 -13.13 -1.81
CA CYS A 71 11.77 -11.99 -0.93
C CYS A 71 10.74 -12.32 0.16
N MET A 72 10.90 -11.70 1.33
CA MET A 72 9.97 -11.86 2.44
C MET A 72 9.82 -10.53 3.20
N ASP A 73 8.58 -10.24 3.66
CA ASP A 73 8.23 -9.00 4.37
C ASP A 73 8.72 -7.75 3.64
N TYR A 74 8.50 -7.75 2.33
CA TYR A 74 8.97 -6.70 1.43
C TYR A 74 7.80 -5.88 0.88
N SER A 75 7.88 -4.56 1.04
CA SER A 75 6.85 -3.63 0.57
C SER A 75 7.38 -2.66 -0.47
N GLY A 76 6.69 -2.62 -1.60
CA GLY A 76 6.89 -1.60 -2.63
C GLY A 76 7.88 -1.96 -3.71
N TRP A 77 7.50 -1.62 -4.88
CA TRP A 77 8.12 -1.47 -6.16
C TRP A 77 8.54 -2.75 -6.90
N GLY A 78 9.60 -3.46 -6.50
CA GLY A 78 10.17 -4.56 -7.30
C GLY A 78 11.30 -4.08 -8.23
N ASN A 79 11.29 -4.51 -9.50
CA ASN A 79 12.28 -4.19 -10.52
C ASN A 79 13.63 -4.91 -10.32
N ASN A 80 13.65 -6.21 -10.59
CA ASN A 80 14.83 -7.07 -10.48
C ASN A 80 15.45 -7.04 -9.08
N VAL A 81 14.70 -7.52 -8.11
CA VAL A 81 15.15 -7.65 -6.72
C VAL A 81 15.24 -9.11 -6.32
N GLU A 82 16.24 -9.46 -5.55
CA GLU A 82 16.47 -10.80 -5.04
C GLU A 82 16.97 -10.77 -3.60
N LEU A 83 16.50 -11.72 -2.76
CA LEU A 83 16.92 -11.84 -1.37
C LEU A 83 16.68 -10.55 -0.55
N VAL A 84 15.48 -10.00 -0.66
CA VAL A 84 15.08 -8.83 0.15
C VAL A 84 14.23 -9.27 1.32
N TYR A 85 14.61 -8.85 2.51
CA TYR A 85 13.93 -9.20 3.76
C TYR A 85 13.66 -7.96 4.62
N GLU A 86 12.46 -7.86 5.18
CA GLU A 86 12.01 -6.73 6.02
C GLU A 86 12.48 -5.37 5.49
N SER A 87 12.06 -5.02 4.30
CA SER A 87 12.55 -3.83 3.61
C SER A 87 11.45 -3.15 2.80
N THR A 88 11.64 -1.86 2.55
CA THR A 88 10.66 -1.08 1.79
C THR A 88 11.30 -0.27 0.67
N ASN A 89 10.62 -0.17 -0.48
CA ASN A 89 11.07 0.62 -1.64
C ASN A 89 12.54 0.33 -2.02
N VAL A 90 12.87 -0.93 -2.11
CA VAL A 90 14.14 -1.42 -2.64
C VAL A 90 13.91 -1.86 -4.08
N GLY A 91 14.86 -1.66 -4.98
CA GLY A 91 14.60 -2.03 -6.38
C GLY A 91 15.75 -1.75 -7.33
N ALA A 92 15.44 -1.85 -8.63
CA ALA A 92 16.37 -1.58 -9.75
C ALA A 92 17.71 -2.32 -9.61
N GLY A 93 17.67 -3.66 -9.55
CA GLY A 93 18.87 -4.49 -9.45
C GLY A 93 19.42 -4.66 -8.04
N ALA A 94 18.57 -4.58 -7.03
CA ALA A 94 18.99 -4.77 -5.64
C ALA A 94 19.07 -6.25 -5.25
N SER A 95 20.09 -6.65 -4.49
CA SER A 95 20.23 -8.01 -4.00
C SER A 95 20.74 -8.08 -2.55
N ASN A 96 20.24 -9.04 -1.78
CA ASN A 96 20.61 -9.27 -0.39
C ASN A 96 20.51 -7.98 0.45
N VAL A 97 19.28 -7.44 0.55
CA VAL A 97 18.97 -6.22 1.31
C VAL A 97 18.06 -6.58 2.47
N LYS A 98 18.42 -6.14 3.68
CA LYS A 98 17.67 -6.44 4.91
C LYS A 98 17.47 -5.18 5.75
N PHE A 99 16.32 -5.08 6.41
CA PHE A 99 16.01 -4.00 7.35
C PHE A 99 16.30 -2.60 6.79
N SER A 100 16.02 -2.38 5.51
CA SER A 100 16.46 -1.18 4.80
C SER A 100 15.35 -0.57 3.97
N GLY A 101 15.52 0.69 3.60
CA GLY A 101 14.53 1.37 2.77
C GLY A 101 15.14 2.34 1.75
N PHE A 102 14.44 2.52 0.61
CA PHE A 102 14.82 3.43 -0.46
C PHE A 102 16.25 3.20 -1.01
N CYS A 103 16.71 1.95 -0.99
CA CYS A 103 18.03 1.58 -1.48
C CYS A 103 17.93 1.08 -2.92
N PHE A 104 18.37 1.88 -3.87
CA PHE A 104 18.37 1.64 -5.32
C PHE A 104 19.11 2.76 -6.09
N PRO A 105 19.54 2.60 -7.36
CA PRO A 105 19.69 1.32 -8.05
C PRO A 105 20.97 0.57 -7.67
N ASP A 106 21.10 -0.66 -8.18
CA ASP A 106 22.34 -1.45 -8.16
C ASP A 106 23.02 -1.52 -6.78
N VAL A 107 22.30 -1.96 -5.79
CA VAL A 107 22.80 -2.13 -4.42
C VAL A 107 22.88 -3.61 -4.04
N SER A 108 23.86 -3.99 -3.22
CA SER A 108 23.95 -5.36 -2.72
C SER A 108 24.57 -5.43 -1.32
N ASN A 109 24.12 -6.42 -0.52
CA ASN A 109 24.58 -6.62 0.85
C ASN A 109 24.38 -5.37 1.71
N ILE A 110 23.15 -4.86 1.76
CA ILE A 110 22.78 -3.65 2.49
C ILE A 110 21.95 -4.05 3.71
N GLU A 111 22.31 -3.53 4.87
CA GLU A 111 21.56 -3.78 6.11
C GLU A 111 21.39 -2.48 6.91
N TYR A 112 20.23 -2.29 7.53
CA TYR A 112 19.90 -1.13 8.38
C TYR A 112 20.17 0.23 7.72
N SER A 113 20.00 0.32 6.40
CA SER A 113 20.41 1.50 5.64
C SER A 113 19.23 2.17 4.94
N TRP A 114 19.35 3.48 4.73
CA TRP A 114 18.29 4.32 4.17
C TRP A 114 18.84 5.24 3.08
N TRP A 115 18.21 5.27 1.89
CA TRP A 115 18.66 6.07 0.76
C TRP A 115 20.11 5.78 0.30
N CYS A 116 20.51 4.52 0.27
CA CYS A 116 21.79 4.12 -0.27
C CYS A 116 21.67 3.81 -1.78
N ILE A 117 22.58 4.35 -2.58
CA ILE A 117 22.51 4.35 -4.05
C ILE A 117 23.82 3.84 -4.65
N ASN A 118 23.76 2.84 -5.57
CA ASN A 118 24.92 2.27 -6.25
C ASN A 118 26.07 1.87 -5.30
N GLY A 119 25.74 1.22 -4.20
CA GLY A 119 26.68 0.85 -3.15
C GLY A 119 26.59 -0.62 -2.74
N LYS A 120 27.67 -1.15 -2.19
CA LYS A 120 27.73 -2.56 -1.75
C LYS A 120 28.32 -2.67 -0.36
N ASN A 121 27.83 -3.67 0.40
CA ASN A 121 28.35 -3.94 1.74
C ASN A 121 28.29 -2.71 2.66
N ASN A 122 27.08 -2.15 2.85
CA ASN A 122 26.85 -1.01 3.73
C ASN A 122 25.95 -1.43 4.89
N PHE A 123 26.29 -0.99 6.09
CA PHE A 123 25.56 -1.30 7.33
C PHE A 123 25.28 -0.02 8.12
N GLY A 124 24.03 0.24 8.46
CA GLY A 124 23.64 1.41 9.23
C GLY A 124 23.88 2.75 8.52
N CYS A 125 23.86 2.78 7.18
CA CYS A 125 24.22 3.95 6.39
C CYS A 125 22.99 4.74 5.94
N VAL A 126 23.11 6.06 5.86
CA VAL A 126 22.04 6.96 5.43
C VAL A 126 22.54 7.88 4.33
N ASN A 127 21.76 7.99 3.24
CA ASN A 127 22.04 8.88 2.10
C ASN A 127 23.45 8.73 1.49
N LEU A 128 23.89 7.48 1.32
CA LEU A 128 25.21 7.15 0.83
C LEU A 128 25.17 6.81 -0.67
N LYS A 129 26.08 7.37 -1.45
CA LYS A 129 26.12 7.16 -2.91
C LYS A 129 27.48 6.64 -3.37
N ARG A 130 27.45 5.53 -4.10
CA ARG A 130 28.65 4.90 -4.71
C ARG A 130 29.77 4.58 -3.71
N LYS A 131 29.35 4.13 -2.50
CA LYS A 131 30.28 3.75 -1.44
C LYS A 131 30.16 2.27 -1.12
N ASN A 132 31.25 1.66 -0.73
CA ASN A 132 31.31 0.25 -0.39
C ASN A 132 32.00 0.08 0.97
N TYR A 133 31.69 -1.03 1.63
CA TYR A 133 32.29 -1.37 2.93
C TYR A 133 32.16 -0.25 3.96
N SER A 134 30.94 0.29 4.09
CA SER A 134 30.70 1.42 4.99
C SER A 134 29.85 1.01 6.18
N ILE A 135 30.19 1.48 7.37
CA ILE A 135 29.40 1.37 8.59
C ILE A 135 29.16 2.77 9.14
N LEU A 136 27.87 3.12 9.39
CA LEU A 136 27.49 4.46 9.86
C LEU A 136 28.12 5.58 9.02
N ASN A 137 28.10 5.44 7.70
CA ASN A 137 28.66 6.34 6.70
C ASN A 137 30.19 6.46 6.66
N LYS A 138 30.92 5.69 7.44
CA LYS A 138 32.39 5.66 7.41
C LYS A 138 32.86 4.45 6.59
N GLU A 139 33.77 4.67 5.65
CA GLU A 139 34.39 3.62 4.83
C GLU A 139 35.51 2.89 5.61
N TYR A 140 35.61 1.60 5.38
CA TYR A 140 36.62 0.70 5.96
C TYR A 140 37.27 -0.16 4.87
N SER A 141 38.39 -0.80 5.14
CA SER A 141 38.85 -1.92 4.33
C SER A 141 37.82 -3.08 4.41
N LYS A 142 37.86 -3.99 3.46
CA LYS A 142 36.97 -5.14 3.46
C LYS A 142 37.09 -5.95 4.76
N GLU A 143 38.32 -6.20 5.17
CA GLU A 143 38.63 -6.99 6.35
C GLU A 143 38.14 -6.32 7.65
N GLU A 144 38.37 -5.01 7.77
CA GLU A 144 37.86 -4.23 8.90
C GLU A 144 36.34 -4.18 8.93
N TYR A 145 35.70 -3.99 7.79
CA TYR A 145 34.25 -4.01 7.65
C TYR A 145 33.63 -5.32 8.12
N GLU A 146 34.15 -6.45 7.63
CA GLU A 146 33.63 -7.77 7.99
C GLU A 146 33.80 -8.06 9.48
N LYS A 147 34.94 -7.71 10.05
CA LYS A 147 35.21 -7.86 11.48
C LYS A 147 34.27 -6.98 12.33
N LEU A 148 34.25 -5.69 12.04
CA LEU A 148 33.46 -4.72 12.83
C LEU A 148 31.97 -4.99 12.71
N LYS A 149 31.45 -5.31 11.51
CA LYS A 149 30.06 -5.70 11.33
C LYS A 149 29.67 -6.89 12.18
N LYS A 150 30.52 -7.90 12.26
CA LYS A 150 30.27 -9.10 13.09
C LYS A 150 30.20 -8.72 14.58
N GLU A 151 31.14 -7.90 15.06
CA GLU A 151 31.18 -7.43 16.44
C GLU A 151 29.91 -6.61 16.79
N ILE A 152 29.45 -5.72 15.88
CA ILE A 152 28.22 -4.93 16.07
C ILE A 152 27.00 -5.87 16.15
N ILE A 153 26.88 -6.85 15.27
CA ILE A 153 25.76 -7.80 15.29
C ILE A 153 25.75 -8.61 16.59
N GLU A 154 26.89 -9.04 17.06
CA GLU A 154 27.02 -9.75 18.34
C GLU A 154 26.63 -8.82 19.51
N ASP A 155 27.07 -7.57 19.51
CA ASP A 155 26.68 -6.58 20.51
C ASP A 155 25.17 -6.29 20.49
N MET A 156 24.56 -6.09 19.35
CA MET A 156 23.10 -5.91 19.22
C MET A 156 22.29 -7.08 19.78
N LYS A 157 22.83 -8.31 19.71
CA LYS A 157 22.17 -9.50 20.26
C LYS A 157 22.35 -9.62 21.76
N ASN A 158 23.54 -9.29 22.25
CA ASN A 158 23.88 -9.44 23.66
C ASN A 158 23.41 -8.26 24.50
N ASN A 159 23.33 -7.08 23.91
CA ASN A 159 22.96 -5.82 24.53
C ASN A 159 21.85 -5.12 23.71
N PRO A 160 20.64 -5.72 23.62
CA PRO A 160 19.56 -5.13 22.84
C PRO A 160 19.16 -3.75 23.38
N TYR A 161 18.82 -2.84 22.49
CA TYR A 161 18.25 -1.57 22.89
C TYR A 161 16.85 -1.79 23.44
N VAL A 162 16.60 -1.40 24.67
CA VAL A 162 15.26 -1.43 25.28
C VAL A 162 14.70 -0.02 25.24
N ASP A 163 13.54 0.14 24.62
CA ASP A 163 12.89 1.44 24.51
C ASP A 163 12.09 1.81 25.78
N GLY A 164 11.48 3.01 25.78
CA GLY A 164 10.70 3.50 26.93
C GLY A 164 9.45 2.69 27.27
N GLU A 165 9.04 1.78 26.39
CA GLU A 165 7.90 0.88 26.54
C GLU A 165 8.33 -0.52 27.00
N GLY A 166 9.64 -0.73 27.16
CA GLY A 166 10.22 -2.02 27.58
C GLY A 166 10.38 -3.03 26.45
N ILE A 167 10.23 -2.62 25.18
CA ILE A 167 10.42 -3.50 24.03
C ILE A 167 11.91 -3.55 23.70
N ALA A 168 12.45 -4.77 23.61
CA ALA A 168 13.85 -5.00 23.26
C ALA A 168 14.02 -5.09 21.74
N TRP A 169 14.89 -4.26 21.19
CA TRP A 169 15.25 -4.20 19.77
C TRP A 169 16.64 -4.80 19.58
N THR A 170 16.71 -5.89 18.82
CA THR A 170 17.94 -6.65 18.56
C THR A 170 18.23 -6.73 17.06
N TYR A 171 19.35 -7.35 16.70
CA TYR A 171 19.59 -7.67 15.30
C TYR A 171 18.53 -8.63 14.76
N GLY A 172 17.91 -8.25 13.66
CA GLY A 172 16.81 -9.00 13.05
C GLY A 172 15.50 -8.25 13.03
N GLU A 173 15.39 -7.14 13.76
CA GLU A 173 14.21 -6.28 13.81
C GLU A 173 14.34 -5.09 12.86
N PHE A 174 13.25 -4.74 12.16
CA PHE A 174 13.19 -3.50 11.38
C PHE A 174 13.19 -2.27 12.29
N PHE A 175 13.29 -1.10 11.71
CA PHE A 175 13.23 0.17 12.48
C PHE A 175 11.92 0.28 13.26
N LYS A 176 11.99 0.71 14.51
CA LYS A 176 10.80 0.88 15.33
C LYS A 176 9.84 1.94 14.74
N PRO A 177 8.53 1.78 14.97
CA PRO A 177 7.51 2.69 14.42
C PRO A 177 7.77 4.17 14.67
N GLY A 178 8.32 4.53 15.83
CA GLY A 178 8.63 5.91 16.19
C GLY A 178 9.66 6.61 15.30
N PHE A 179 10.40 5.87 14.47
CA PHE A 179 11.30 6.48 13.46
C PHE A 179 10.59 6.86 12.16
N SER A 180 9.30 6.55 12.02
CA SER A 180 8.51 7.02 10.88
C SER A 180 8.44 8.54 10.87
N LYS A 181 8.70 9.15 9.70
CA LYS A 181 8.55 10.60 9.50
C LYS A 181 7.08 11.04 9.43
N PHE A 182 6.17 10.11 9.25
CA PHE A 182 4.76 10.38 9.04
C PHE A 182 3.94 9.77 10.17
N ALA A 183 3.03 10.56 10.70
CA ALA A 183 2.00 10.04 11.59
C ALA A 183 1.13 8.99 10.86
N TYR A 184 0.63 8.00 11.58
CA TYR A 184 -0.16 6.90 11.03
C TYR A 184 -1.33 7.38 10.17
N ASN A 185 -2.10 8.35 10.66
CA ASN A 185 -3.25 8.94 9.96
C ASN A 185 -2.90 9.86 8.78
N LYS A 186 -1.60 10.16 8.57
CA LYS A 186 -1.08 10.89 7.40
C LYS A 186 -0.34 9.97 6.41
N SER A 187 -0.29 8.68 6.69
CA SER A 187 0.34 7.67 5.84
C SER A 187 -0.71 6.80 5.13
N ASN A 188 -0.26 5.95 4.19
CA ASN A 188 -1.14 4.98 3.56
C ASN A 188 -1.57 3.86 4.52
N ALA A 189 -0.90 3.68 5.66
CA ALA A 189 -1.26 2.66 6.63
C ALA A 189 -2.72 2.78 7.08
N ILE A 190 -3.22 3.99 7.33
CA ILE A 190 -4.61 4.23 7.74
C ILE A 190 -5.64 3.73 6.71
N ARG A 191 -5.28 3.63 5.44
CA ARG A 191 -6.18 3.18 4.36
C ARG A 191 -6.26 1.66 4.28
N PHE A 192 -5.14 0.99 4.45
CA PHE A 192 -5.04 -0.47 4.33
C PHE A 192 -5.24 -1.18 5.66
N PHE A 193 -4.83 -0.57 6.74
CA PHE A 193 -4.93 -1.06 8.11
C PHE A 193 -5.57 0.02 8.99
N PRO A 194 -6.88 0.28 8.85
CA PRO A 194 -7.57 1.33 9.59
C PRO A 194 -7.53 1.05 11.09
N LYS A 195 -7.06 2.03 11.86
CA LYS A 195 -7.00 2.01 13.33
C LYS A 195 -7.46 3.35 13.86
N ASP A 196 -8.06 3.36 15.03
CA ASP A 196 -8.36 4.60 15.75
C ASP A 196 -7.10 5.18 16.43
N LYS A 197 -7.24 6.39 16.98
CA LYS A 197 -6.11 7.09 17.59
C LYS A 197 -5.53 6.34 18.79
N GLU A 198 -6.38 5.76 19.62
CA GLU A 198 -5.96 5.05 20.82
C GLU A 198 -5.15 3.80 20.47
N GLN A 199 -5.62 2.99 19.53
CA GLN A 199 -4.92 1.83 19.01
C GLN A 199 -3.55 2.21 18.44
N VAL A 200 -3.49 3.29 17.64
CA VAL A 200 -2.25 3.78 17.03
C VAL A 200 -1.22 4.17 18.07
N LEU A 201 -1.64 4.93 19.09
CA LEU A 201 -0.73 5.38 20.14
C LEU A 201 -0.28 4.23 21.04
N ASN A 202 -1.16 3.27 21.36
CA ASN A 202 -0.81 2.08 22.15
C ASN A 202 0.19 1.16 21.44
N GLU A 203 0.26 1.20 20.11
CA GLU A 203 1.22 0.46 19.31
C GLU A 203 2.52 1.24 19.01
N GLY A 204 2.73 2.38 19.65
CA GLY A 204 3.95 3.19 19.51
C GLY A 204 4.05 4.00 18.22
N TYR A 205 2.94 4.14 17.44
CA TYR A 205 2.91 5.01 16.27
C TYR A 205 2.53 6.44 16.64
N ALA A 206 2.99 7.41 15.84
CA ALA A 206 2.59 8.81 15.99
C ALA A 206 1.21 9.06 15.35
N TRP A 207 0.45 9.95 15.96
CA TRP A 207 -0.79 10.49 15.44
C TRP A 207 -0.71 12.01 15.27
N ASP A 208 -1.17 12.53 14.15
CA ASP A 208 -1.19 13.96 13.87
C ASP A 208 -2.60 14.53 14.10
N ASP A 209 -2.74 15.36 15.13
CA ASP A 209 -3.99 16.06 15.45
C ASP A 209 -4.13 17.40 14.70
N ALA A 210 -3.13 17.81 13.91
CA ALA A 210 -3.18 19.07 13.20
C ALA A 210 -4.35 19.09 12.20
N GLU A 211 -5.28 19.97 12.43
CA GLU A 211 -6.34 20.26 11.48
C GLU A 211 -5.72 20.95 10.26
N SER A 212 -5.99 20.41 9.07
CA SER A 212 -5.71 21.14 7.85
C SER A 212 -6.59 22.40 7.81
N SER A 213 -6.02 23.52 7.42
CA SER A 213 -6.80 24.74 7.18
C SER A 213 -8.01 24.42 6.28
N ASN A 214 -9.18 24.71 6.77
CA ASN A 214 -10.42 24.50 6.03
C ASN A 214 -11.06 25.88 5.78
N PRO A 215 -10.80 26.52 4.63
CA PRO A 215 -11.36 27.82 4.32
C PRO A 215 -12.89 27.74 4.34
N SER A 216 -13.54 28.83 4.76
CA SER A 216 -15.01 28.88 4.78
C SER A 216 -15.57 28.64 3.37
N PRO A 217 -16.51 27.71 3.19
CA PRO A 217 -17.12 27.46 1.91
C PRO A 217 -18.02 28.66 1.48
N SER A 218 -18.07 28.95 0.19
CA SER A 218 -18.98 29.88 -0.40
C SER A 218 -20.33 29.25 -0.73
N ILE A 219 -20.31 27.98 -1.09
CA ILE A 219 -21.52 27.19 -1.41
C ILE A 219 -21.43 25.77 -0.82
N ASN A 220 -22.57 25.14 -0.64
CA ASN A 220 -22.66 23.71 -0.33
C ASN A 220 -22.72 22.91 -1.64
N SER A 221 -22.17 21.69 -1.65
CA SER A 221 -22.18 20.82 -2.83
C SER A 221 -23.60 20.51 -3.35
N SER A 222 -24.63 20.56 -2.51
CA SER A 222 -26.03 20.39 -2.93
C SER A 222 -26.54 21.54 -3.83
N GLN A 223 -25.82 22.66 -3.88
CA GLN A 223 -26.14 23.81 -4.73
C GLN A 223 -25.42 23.75 -6.09
N LEU A 224 -24.55 22.78 -6.29
CA LEU A 224 -23.93 22.54 -7.59
C LEU A 224 -24.97 22.07 -8.61
N PRO A 225 -24.81 22.45 -9.88
CA PRO A 225 -25.65 21.95 -10.96
C PRO A 225 -25.59 20.41 -11.05
N ASP A 226 -26.71 19.78 -11.33
CA ASP A 226 -26.79 18.33 -11.49
C ASP A 226 -26.16 17.86 -12.79
N THR A 227 -26.19 18.73 -13.83
CA THR A 227 -25.67 18.39 -15.15
C THR A 227 -24.48 19.27 -15.55
N LEU A 228 -23.72 18.77 -16.52
CA LEU A 228 -22.60 19.53 -17.08
C LEU A 228 -23.09 20.75 -17.90
N GLU A 229 -24.22 20.64 -18.57
CA GLU A 229 -24.80 21.72 -19.40
C GLU A 229 -25.17 22.92 -18.54
N GLU A 230 -25.66 22.71 -17.33
CA GLU A 230 -26.00 23.74 -16.37
C GLU A 230 -24.74 24.34 -15.67
N THR A 231 -23.57 23.72 -15.86
CA THR A 231 -22.33 24.12 -15.17
C THR A 231 -21.60 25.22 -15.93
N SER A 232 -21.66 26.45 -15.43
CA SER A 232 -20.89 27.60 -15.96
C SER A 232 -19.45 27.63 -15.40
N ASP A 233 -18.59 28.46 -15.97
CA ASP A 233 -17.22 28.69 -15.48
C ASP A 233 -17.17 29.34 -14.09
N ALA A 234 -18.27 29.92 -13.61
CA ALA A 234 -18.35 30.50 -12.27
C ALA A 234 -18.05 29.48 -11.15
N VAL A 235 -18.24 28.19 -11.40
CA VAL A 235 -17.87 27.12 -10.44
C VAL A 235 -16.38 27.12 -10.07
N LEU A 236 -15.52 27.72 -10.91
CA LEU A 236 -14.08 27.80 -10.65
C LEU A 236 -13.73 28.80 -9.52
N ASP A 237 -14.60 29.77 -9.28
CA ASP A 237 -14.41 30.78 -8.23
C ASP A 237 -14.96 30.29 -6.87
N GLU A 238 -15.77 29.23 -6.85
CA GLU A 238 -16.44 28.75 -5.67
C GLU A 238 -15.51 27.92 -4.75
N ILE A 239 -15.70 28.12 -3.44
CA ILE A 239 -15.21 27.23 -2.40
C ILE A 239 -16.38 26.35 -1.99
N ILE A 240 -16.30 25.07 -2.30
CA ILE A 240 -17.43 24.14 -2.19
C ILE A 240 -17.29 23.30 -0.92
N GLU A 241 -18.35 23.22 -0.10
CA GLU A 241 -18.41 22.27 1.00
C GLU A 241 -18.69 20.85 0.47
N CYS A 242 -17.83 19.89 0.81
CA CYS A 242 -17.97 18.50 0.42
C CYS A 242 -19.24 17.86 1.03
N GLY A 243 -20.05 17.19 0.23
CA GLY A 243 -21.26 16.50 0.67
C GLY A 243 -20.99 15.44 1.74
N GLU A 244 -19.83 14.76 1.69
CA GLU A 244 -19.46 13.69 2.60
C GLU A 244 -18.77 14.19 3.88
N CYS A 245 -17.60 14.78 3.74
CA CYS A 245 -16.72 15.07 4.90
C CYS A 245 -16.76 16.51 5.38
N LYS A 246 -17.58 17.37 4.78
CA LYS A 246 -17.76 18.79 5.11
C LYS A 246 -16.50 19.67 4.96
N ARG A 247 -15.42 19.12 4.38
CA ARG A 247 -14.22 19.90 4.04
C ARG A 247 -14.44 20.71 2.78
N SER A 248 -13.83 21.87 2.73
CA SER A 248 -13.87 22.74 1.57
C SER A 248 -12.95 22.22 0.46
N TYR A 249 -13.41 22.34 -0.79
CA TYR A 249 -12.61 22.03 -1.98
C TYR A 249 -12.97 23.00 -3.13
N ARG A 250 -12.20 22.94 -4.21
CA ARG A 250 -12.46 23.72 -5.43
C ARG A 250 -12.39 22.79 -6.64
N ILE A 251 -13.17 23.13 -7.66
CA ILE A 251 -12.99 22.58 -9.01
C ILE A 251 -11.92 23.43 -9.69
N VAL A 252 -10.84 22.79 -10.16
CA VAL A 252 -9.79 23.51 -10.88
C VAL A 252 -10.06 23.50 -12.39
N LYS A 253 -9.55 24.50 -13.12
CA LYS A 253 -9.78 24.67 -14.56
C LYS A 253 -9.46 23.40 -15.37
N GLY A 254 -8.35 22.71 -15.05
CA GLY A 254 -7.97 21.47 -15.72
C GLY A 254 -8.98 20.33 -15.49
N GLU A 255 -9.55 20.25 -14.28
CA GLU A 255 -10.61 19.28 -13.96
C GLU A 255 -11.89 19.57 -14.73
N LEU A 256 -12.35 20.83 -14.73
CA LEU A 256 -13.57 21.21 -15.47
C LEU A 256 -13.44 20.96 -16.98
N LEU A 257 -12.29 21.25 -17.57
CA LEU A 257 -12.02 20.94 -18.98
C LEU A 257 -12.07 19.43 -19.27
N LEU A 258 -11.53 18.61 -18.37
CA LEU A 258 -11.58 17.16 -18.50
C LEU A 258 -13.02 16.65 -18.39
N LEU A 259 -13.77 17.11 -17.40
CA LEU A 259 -15.17 16.73 -17.21
C LEU A 259 -16.01 17.08 -18.45
N ARG A 260 -15.83 18.27 -19.02
CA ARG A 260 -16.48 18.68 -20.27
C ARG A 260 -16.11 17.77 -21.45
N LYS A 261 -14.84 17.42 -21.58
CA LYS A 261 -14.38 16.51 -22.64
C LYS A 261 -14.98 15.11 -22.49
N MET A 262 -15.21 14.66 -21.26
CA MET A 262 -15.76 13.34 -20.96
C MET A 262 -17.30 13.32 -20.87
N GLY A 263 -17.97 14.46 -20.91
CA GLY A 263 -19.42 14.56 -20.72
C GLY A 263 -19.87 14.17 -19.29
N LEU A 264 -19.06 14.50 -18.27
CA LEU A 264 -19.32 14.14 -16.88
C LEU A 264 -19.70 15.36 -16.05
N PRO A 265 -20.67 15.26 -15.13
CA PRO A 265 -21.05 16.37 -14.23
C PRO A 265 -19.92 16.69 -13.25
N VAL A 266 -19.98 17.88 -12.65
CA VAL A 266 -19.03 18.25 -11.59
C VAL A 266 -19.26 17.42 -10.33
N PRO A 267 -18.19 16.97 -9.66
CA PRO A 267 -18.31 16.11 -8.48
C PRO A 267 -18.76 16.91 -7.24
N HIS A 268 -19.70 16.38 -6.49
CA HIS A 268 -20.19 16.94 -5.23
C HIS A 268 -19.36 16.49 -4.00
N GLU A 269 -18.32 15.70 -4.22
CA GLU A 269 -17.37 15.20 -3.20
C GLU A 269 -15.98 15.74 -3.47
N CYS A 270 -15.25 16.05 -2.40
CA CYS A 270 -13.88 16.51 -2.51
C CYS A 270 -12.95 15.40 -3.09
N PRO A 271 -11.79 15.75 -3.65
CA PRO A 271 -10.86 14.78 -4.21
C PRO A 271 -10.51 13.65 -3.25
N LYS A 272 -10.38 13.96 -1.94
CA LYS A 272 -10.06 12.95 -0.91
C LYS A 272 -11.21 11.95 -0.69
N CYS A 273 -12.46 12.38 -0.65
CA CYS A 273 -13.61 11.49 -0.53
C CYS A 273 -13.76 10.60 -1.77
N ARG A 274 -13.61 11.16 -2.95
CA ARG A 274 -13.62 10.41 -4.22
C ARG A 274 -12.49 9.36 -4.28
N GLU A 275 -11.31 9.70 -3.80
CA GLU A 275 -10.19 8.78 -3.67
C GLU A 275 -10.51 7.67 -2.67
N SER A 276 -10.98 8.02 -1.47
CA SER A 276 -11.38 7.06 -0.44
C SER A 276 -12.48 6.11 -0.92
N GLY A 277 -13.47 6.61 -1.67
CA GLY A 277 -14.50 5.77 -2.27
C GLY A 277 -13.93 4.70 -3.21
N ARG A 278 -12.90 5.03 -4.01
CA ARG A 278 -12.21 4.05 -4.86
C ARG A 278 -11.44 3.02 -4.04
N PHE A 279 -10.71 3.44 -3.01
CA PHE A 279 -9.99 2.53 -2.11
C PHE A 279 -10.91 1.60 -1.31
N ASN A 280 -12.09 2.07 -0.94
CA ASN A 280 -13.06 1.25 -0.20
C ASN A 280 -13.67 0.12 -1.04
N ARG A 281 -13.56 0.19 -2.37
CA ARG A 281 -13.97 -0.89 -3.29
C ARG A 281 -12.93 -2.01 -3.38
N MET A 282 -11.68 -1.75 -3.01
CA MET A 282 -10.62 -2.76 -2.98
C MET A 282 -10.75 -3.61 -1.73
N THR A 283 -10.44 -4.88 -1.86
CA THR A 283 -10.12 -5.70 -0.68
C THR A 283 -8.87 -5.17 0.00
N LYS A 284 -8.77 -5.37 1.31
CA LYS A 284 -7.60 -4.94 2.09
C LYS A 284 -6.61 -6.09 2.25
N PRO A 285 -5.33 -5.82 2.53
CA PRO A 285 -4.38 -6.88 2.85
C PRO A 285 -4.92 -7.72 4.02
N GLY A 286 -4.97 -9.02 3.81
CA GLY A 286 -5.49 -9.97 4.78
C GLY A 286 -6.20 -11.13 4.10
N MET A 287 -6.08 -12.31 4.68
CA MET A 287 -6.67 -13.53 4.16
C MET A 287 -7.50 -14.21 5.25
N HIS A 288 -8.63 -14.79 4.85
CA HIS A 288 -9.63 -15.38 5.73
C HIS A 288 -10.02 -16.77 5.26
N HIS A 289 -10.31 -17.66 6.20
CA HIS A 289 -10.92 -18.94 5.88
C HIS A 289 -12.43 -18.78 5.69
N ARG A 290 -12.93 -19.27 4.56
CA ARG A 290 -14.35 -19.39 4.23
C ARG A 290 -14.63 -20.73 3.55
N ASN A 291 -15.88 -21.01 3.28
CA ASN A 291 -16.29 -22.09 2.39
C ASN A 291 -16.79 -21.53 1.06
N CYS A 292 -16.50 -22.23 -0.02
CA CYS A 292 -17.03 -21.93 -1.34
C CYS A 292 -18.56 -21.96 -1.30
N ALA A 293 -19.23 -20.89 -1.70
CA ALA A 293 -20.69 -20.78 -1.63
C ALA A 293 -21.43 -21.74 -2.59
N LYS A 294 -20.71 -22.46 -3.50
CA LYS A 294 -21.30 -23.42 -4.43
C LYS A 294 -21.05 -24.88 -4.02
N CYS A 295 -19.83 -25.24 -3.61
CA CYS A 295 -19.45 -26.63 -3.33
C CYS A 295 -19.00 -26.88 -1.91
N GLU A 296 -19.07 -25.87 -1.04
CA GLU A 296 -18.70 -25.91 0.38
C GLU A 296 -17.25 -26.28 0.68
N ALA A 297 -16.41 -26.46 -0.34
CA ALA A 297 -14.98 -26.72 -0.14
C ALA A 297 -14.32 -25.54 0.59
N PRO A 298 -13.38 -25.80 1.52
CA PRO A 298 -12.67 -24.73 2.21
C PRO A 298 -11.83 -23.90 1.22
N ILE A 299 -11.88 -22.59 1.36
CA ILE A 299 -11.13 -21.61 0.56
C ILE A 299 -10.38 -20.65 1.47
N TYR A 300 -9.30 -20.07 0.96
CA TYR A 300 -8.53 -19.05 1.62
C TYR A 300 -8.57 -17.79 0.77
N THR A 301 -9.23 -16.73 1.26
CA THR A 301 -9.75 -15.63 0.45
C THR A 301 -9.56 -14.27 1.15
N PRO A 302 -9.37 -13.15 0.41
CA PRO A 302 -9.38 -11.82 0.98
C PRO A 302 -10.76 -11.32 1.43
N TYR A 303 -11.81 -12.05 1.11
CA TYR A 303 -13.17 -11.70 1.53
C TYR A 303 -13.44 -12.21 2.93
N ALA A 304 -13.50 -11.30 3.93
CA ALA A 304 -13.82 -11.65 5.30
C ALA A 304 -15.20 -12.33 5.42
N PRO A 305 -15.41 -13.20 6.42
CA PRO A 305 -16.65 -13.98 6.55
C PRO A 305 -17.95 -13.16 6.68
N ASP A 306 -17.86 -11.95 7.21
CA ASP A 306 -18.96 -10.99 7.39
C ASP A 306 -19.28 -10.17 6.14
N ARG A 307 -18.48 -10.30 5.09
CA ARG A 307 -18.70 -9.59 3.82
C ARG A 307 -19.85 -10.23 3.01
N PRO A 308 -20.65 -9.42 2.29
CA PRO A 308 -21.84 -9.88 1.58
C PRO A 308 -21.56 -10.67 0.28
N GLU A 309 -20.34 -10.62 -0.25
CA GLU A 309 -20.01 -11.23 -1.53
C GLU A 309 -20.20 -12.75 -1.52
N ILE A 310 -20.75 -13.29 -2.60
CA ILE A 310 -20.86 -14.72 -2.88
C ILE A 310 -19.52 -15.19 -3.43
N VAL A 311 -18.72 -15.93 -2.65
CA VAL A 311 -17.35 -16.30 -3.04
C VAL A 311 -17.30 -17.77 -3.47
N TYR A 312 -16.79 -18.02 -4.66
CA TYR A 312 -16.57 -19.34 -5.23
C TYR A 312 -15.09 -19.69 -5.28
N CYS A 313 -14.75 -20.96 -5.06
CA CYS A 313 -13.42 -21.47 -5.38
C CYS A 313 -13.12 -21.33 -6.88
N VAL A 314 -11.86 -21.33 -7.27
CA VAL A 314 -11.44 -21.18 -8.68
C VAL A 314 -12.19 -22.14 -9.60
N LYS A 315 -12.32 -23.42 -9.20
CA LYS A 315 -13.00 -24.44 -9.99
C LYS A 315 -14.48 -24.12 -10.23
N CYS A 316 -15.21 -23.75 -9.18
CA CYS A 316 -16.63 -23.41 -9.29
C CYS A 316 -16.85 -22.13 -10.07
N TYR A 317 -15.99 -21.13 -9.87
CA TYR A 317 -16.04 -19.88 -10.62
C TYR A 317 -15.81 -20.08 -12.11
N GLN A 318 -14.76 -20.82 -12.47
CA GLN A 318 -14.50 -21.16 -13.88
C GLN A 318 -15.64 -21.96 -14.53
N GLY A 319 -16.24 -22.88 -13.80
CA GLY A 319 -17.37 -23.67 -14.29
C GLY A 319 -18.69 -22.89 -14.46
N GLU A 320 -18.79 -21.66 -13.91
CA GLU A 320 -19.94 -20.77 -14.09
C GLU A 320 -19.83 -19.94 -15.38
N PHE A 321 -18.60 -19.56 -15.76
CA PHE A 321 -18.31 -18.60 -16.82
C PHE A 321 -17.53 -19.20 -18.01
N ALA A 322 -17.36 -20.52 -18.05
CA ALA A 322 -16.66 -21.24 -19.14
C ALA A 322 -17.60 -21.64 -20.28
#